data_4bf295bdd9876ea786dc8e93a45c32c7
#
_entry.id   4bf295bdd9876ea786dc8e93a45c32c7
#
_cell.length_a   1.000
_cell.length_b   1.000
_cell.length_c   1.000
_cell.angle_alpha   90.00
_cell.angle_beta   90.00
_cell.angle_gamma   90.00
#
_symmetry.space_group_name_H-M   'P 1'
#
loop_
_entity.id
_entity.type
_entity.pdbx_description
1 polymer ?
#
loop_
_entity_poly.entity_id
_entity_poly.type
_entity_poly.pdbx_seq_one_letter_code
_entity_poly.pdbx_strand_id
1 'polypeptide(L)'
;MEKLEKQAIELLQMMCGSTGCVISDSGGKDSSVLKHITLKAHEIYGLPFSVRHNHTTVDAPETVYFVRDEKKKYESMGIKYEIHYPAQSMWQLIVAHKTPPTRLMRYCCADLKENTGMGEKLVTGVRKAESRNRKENQGAVTFTKPKRELLNKIKGNENFYINRQGGVVTLNLDNSETRRIVENCYRTNKTLINPLIDWQDDFLYWYIGKENIQLNPLYGCGWGRVGCIGCPMAGKNRWAEFERYPKYKEAYIRAFDK
;
A
#
# COMPACT_ATOMS: atom_id res chain seq x y z
N MET A 1 -21.66 -0.88 10.65
CA MET A 1 -20.21 -1.02 10.88
C MET A 1 -19.71 -2.40 10.48
N GLU A 2 -20.33 -3.49 10.91
CA GLU A 2 -20.03 -4.87 10.48
C GLU A 2 -20.12 -5.09 8.96
N LYS A 3 -20.96 -4.34 8.27
CA LYS A 3 -21.10 -4.43 6.81
C LYS A 3 -19.79 -4.11 6.05
N LEU A 4 -19.01 -3.11 6.48
CA LEU A 4 -17.76 -2.73 5.83
C LEU A 4 -16.66 -3.79 6.03
N GLU A 5 -16.59 -4.36 7.23
CA GLU A 5 -15.67 -5.48 7.51
C GLU A 5 -16.02 -6.68 6.62
N LYS A 6 -17.30 -7.07 6.58
CA LYS A 6 -17.78 -8.17 5.75
C LYS A 6 -17.47 -7.94 4.25
N GLN A 7 -17.73 -6.72 3.75
CA GLN A 7 -17.41 -6.37 2.36
C GLN A 7 -15.91 -6.48 2.06
N ALA A 8 -15.04 -6.06 3.00
CA ALA A 8 -13.59 -6.18 2.84
C ALA A 8 -13.14 -7.66 2.77
N ILE A 9 -13.68 -8.52 3.64
CA ILE A 9 -13.40 -9.95 3.68
C ILE A 9 -13.92 -10.65 2.40
N GLU A 10 -15.14 -10.32 1.97
CA GLU A 10 -15.73 -10.86 0.73
C GLU A 10 -14.93 -10.47 -0.51
N LEU A 11 -14.46 -9.20 -0.58
CA LEU A 11 -13.58 -8.76 -1.67
C LEU A 11 -12.26 -9.54 -1.70
N LEU A 12 -11.64 -9.77 -0.54
CA LEU A 12 -10.43 -10.58 -0.43
C LEU A 12 -10.67 -12.01 -0.90
N GLN A 13 -11.75 -12.65 -0.47
CA GLN A 13 -12.11 -13.99 -0.92
C GLN A 13 -12.34 -14.03 -2.43
N MET A 14 -13.09 -13.09 -2.96
CA MET A 14 -13.43 -13.01 -4.39
C MET A 14 -12.18 -12.84 -5.26
N MET A 15 -11.26 -11.97 -4.85
CA MET A 15 -10.10 -11.59 -5.66
C MET A 15 -8.88 -12.48 -5.41
N CYS A 16 -8.70 -12.98 -4.21
CA CYS A 16 -7.49 -13.72 -3.81
C CYS A 16 -7.72 -15.23 -3.67
N GLY A 17 -8.93 -15.66 -3.38
CA GLY A 17 -9.43 -17.04 -3.33
C GLY A 17 -8.38 -18.15 -3.35
N SER A 18 -8.35 -18.93 -4.43
CA SER A 18 -7.42 -20.06 -4.60
C SER A 18 -6.01 -19.68 -5.04
N THR A 19 -5.83 -18.48 -5.62
CA THR A 19 -4.54 -18.07 -6.20
C THR A 19 -3.65 -17.27 -5.23
N GLY A 20 -4.22 -16.85 -4.10
CA GLY A 20 -3.53 -16.05 -3.10
C GLY A 20 -3.27 -14.60 -3.51
N CYS A 21 -2.68 -13.85 -2.59
CA CYS A 21 -2.31 -12.46 -2.80
C CYS A 21 -1.10 -12.03 -1.97
N VAL A 22 -0.57 -10.85 -2.26
CA VAL A 22 0.52 -10.22 -1.52
C VAL A 22 -0.02 -8.97 -0.83
N ILE A 23 0.07 -8.93 0.49
CA ILE A 23 -0.31 -7.76 1.29
C ILE A 23 0.84 -6.77 1.33
N SER A 24 0.60 -5.54 0.87
CA SER A 24 1.58 -4.47 0.95
C SER A 24 1.55 -3.84 2.34
N ASP A 25 2.60 -4.06 3.12
CA ASP A 25 2.75 -3.47 4.45
C ASP A 25 3.63 -2.22 4.41
N SER A 26 3.09 -1.10 4.82
CA SER A 26 3.81 0.17 4.98
C SER A 26 4.29 0.44 6.41
N GLY A 27 3.95 -0.43 7.36
CA GLY A 27 4.14 -0.20 8.79
C GLY A 27 3.19 0.85 9.38
N GLY A 28 2.18 1.30 8.63
CA GLY A 28 1.20 2.29 9.05
C GLY A 28 -0.13 1.67 9.50
N LYS A 29 -1.02 2.49 10.10
CA LYS A 29 -2.32 2.05 10.65
C LYS A 29 -3.20 1.32 9.64
N ASP A 30 -3.25 1.82 8.40
CA ASP A 30 -4.10 1.26 7.36
C ASP A 30 -3.61 -0.13 6.93
N SER A 31 -2.30 -0.32 6.81
CA SER A 31 -1.70 -1.63 6.51
C SER A 31 -1.81 -2.60 7.70
N SER A 32 -1.79 -2.12 8.94
CA SER A 32 -2.02 -2.96 10.13
C SER A 32 -3.46 -3.49 10.16
N VAL A 33 -4.46 -2.64 9.88
CA VAL A 33 -5.86 -3.06 9.74
C VAL A 33 -6.03 -4.03 8.58
N LEU A 34 -5.40 -3.75 7.43
CA LEU A 34 -5.46 -4.63 6.27
C LEU A 34 -4.93 -6.03 6.57
N LYS A 35 -3.76 -6.12 7.22
CA LYS A 35 -3.18 -7.41 7.63
C LYS A 35 -4.12 -8.19 8.56
N HIS A 36 -4.73 -7.49 9.52
CA HIS A 36 -5.67 -8.10 10.45
C HIS A 36 -6.92 -8.66 9.73
N ILE A 37 -7.54 -7.89 8.84
CA ILE A 37 -8.69 -8.35 8.05
C ILE A 37 -8.33 -9.50 7.12
N THR A 38 -7.13 -9.47 6.53
CA THR A 38 -6.68 -10.56 5.68
C THR A 38 -6.43 -11.84 6.49
N LEU A 39 -5.93 -11.71 7.72
CA LEU A 39 -5.80 -12.85 8.63
C LEU A 39 -7.17 -13.46 8.96
N LYS A 40 -8.18 -12.63 9.27
CA LYS A 40 -9.58 -13.11 9.44
C LYS A 40 -10.11 -13.82 8.19
N ALA A 41 -9.86 -13.26 7.01
CA ALA A 41 -10.26 -13.90 5.75
C ALA A 41 -9.56 -15.25 5.54
N HIS A 42 -8.29 -15.35 5.93
CA HIS A 42 -7.53 -16.59 5.93
C HIS A 42 -8.15 -17.63 6.89
N GLU A 43 -8.47 -17.24 8.12
CA GLU A 43 -9.09 -18.11 9.12
C GLU A 43 -10.46 -18.63 8.67
N ILE A 44 -11.28 -17.77 8.03
CA ILE A 44 -12.63 -18.14 7.60
C ILE A 44 -12.64 -18.99 6.34
N TYR A 45 -11.80 -18.65 5.34
CA TYR A 45 -11.88 -19.23 3.99
C TYR A 45 -10.63 -20.00 3.56
N GLY A 46 -9.60 -20.09 4.39
CA GLY A 46 -8.33 -20.69 4.00
C GLY A 46 -7.58 -19.91 2.92
N LEU A 47 -7.87 -18.60 2.78
CA LEU A 47 -7.29 -17.74 1.75
C LEU A 47 -5.77 -17.64 1.89
N PRO A 48 -4.97 -18.12 0.90
CA PRO A 48 -3.52 -18.03 0.99
C PRO A 48 -3.04 -16.60 0.76
N PHE A 49 -2.11 -16.13 1.58
CA PHE A 49 -1.49 -14.81 1.39
C PHE A 49 -0.06 -14.76 1.91
N SER A 50 0.67 -13.77 1.44
CA SER A 50 1.96 -13.38 1.99
C SER A 50 1.97 -11.87 2.28
N VAL A 51 2.90 -11.43 3.11
CA VAL A 51 3.08 -10.01 3.42
C VAL A 51 4.40 -9.53 2.83
N ARG A 52 4.41 -8.33 2.27
CA ARG A 52 5.63 -7.69 1.76
C ARG A 52 5.74 -6.25 2.25
N HIS A 53 6.86 -5.94 2.90
CA HIS A 53 7.27 -4.59 3.24
C HIS A 53 8.40 -4.14 2.31
N ASN A 54 8.23 -3.00 1.64
CA ASN A 54 9.28 -2.38 0.85
C ASN A 54 10.06 -1.39 1.71
N HIS A 55 11.26 -1.77 2.14
CA HIS A 55 12.15 -0.92 2.92
C HIS A 55 12.65 0.25 2.06
N THR A 56 12.48 1.48 2.56
CA THR A 56 12.79 2.69 1.77
C THR A 56 14.16 3.27 2.04
N THR A 57 14.94 2.68 2.96
CA THR A 57 16.23 3.19 3.47
C THR A 57 16.14 4.52 4.25
N VAL A 58 14.95 5.13 4.30
CA VAL A 58 14.62 6.35 5.05
C VAL A 58 13.39 6.16 5.94
N ASP A 59 13.07 4.93 6.28
CA ASP A 59 12.05 4.62 7.28
C ASP A 59 12.55 4.98 8.68
N ALA A 60 11.65 5.43 9.56
CA ALA A 60 12.00 5.69 10.95
C ALA A 60 12.48 4.40 11.64
N PRO A 61 13.44 4.46 12.58
CA PRO A 61 13.91 3.27 13.31
C PRO A 61 12.77 2.48 13.96
N GLU A 62 11.81 3.18 14.55
CA GLU A 62 10.62 2.56 15.16
C GLU A 62 9.80 1.75 14.14
N THR A 63 9.69 2.25 12.91
CA THR A 63 9.01 1.52 11.83
C THR A 63 9.79 0.27 11.43
N VAL A 64 11.11 0.36 11.34
CA VAL A 64 11.98 -0.77 11.00
C VAL A 64 11.85 -1.87 12.06
N TYR A 65 11.89 -1.52 13.34
CA TYR A 65 11.72 -2.49 14.44
C TYR A 65 10.31 -3.08 14.45
N PHE A 66 9.28 -2.25 14.34
CA PHE A 66 7.88 -2.69 14.27
C PHE A 66 7.66 -3.72 13.14
N VAL A 67 8.14 -3.43 11.94
CA VAL A 67 8.04 -4.33 10.78
C VAL A 67 8.79 -5.66 11.01
N ARG A 68 9.95 -5.63 11.66
CA ARG A 68 10.71 -6.84 12.00
C ARG A 68 9.98 -7.71 13.03
N ASP A 69 9.31 -7.10 13.99
CA ASP A 69 8.55 -7.83 14.99
C ASP A 69 7.24 -8.38 14.39
N GLU A 70 6.56 -7.62 13.54
CA GLU A 70 5.43 -8.12 12.74
C GLU A 70 5.85 -9.31 11.86
N LYS A 71 7.03 -9.23 11.21
CA LYS A 71 7.56 -10.35 10.43
C LYS A 71 7.67 -11.62 11.27
N LYS A 72 8.30 -11.55 12.45
CA LYS A 72 8.43 -12.72 13.37
C LYS A 72 7.06 -13.28 13.75
N LYS A 73 6.10 -12.39 14.06
CA LYS A 73 4.72 -12.74 14.42
C LYS A 73 4.02 -13.50 13.29
N TYR A 74 4.04 -12.99 12.06
CA TYR A 74 3.39 -13.66 10.92
C TYR A 74 4.09 -14.96 10.53
N GLU A 75 5.41 -15.00 10.57
CA GLU A 75 6.19 -16.24 10.32
C GLU A 75 5.91 -17.31 11.35
N SER A 76 5.70 -16.96 12.63
CA SER A 76 5.28 -17.94 13.66
C SER A 76 3.89 -18.54 13.42
N MET A 77 3.04 -17.86 12.63
CA MET A 77 1.74 -18.34 12.16
C MET A 77 1.82 -19.14 10.85
N GLY A 78 3.03 -19.37 10.31
CA GLY A 78 3.24 -20.03 9.01
C GLY A 78 3.00 -19.13 7.81
N ILE A 79 2.83 -17.82 7.99
CA ILE A 79 2.57 -16.85 6.91
C ILE A 79 3.89 -16.23 6.47
N LYS A 80 4.19 -16.34 5.17
CA LYS A 80 5.40 -15.75 4.60
C LYS A 80 5.37 -14.23 4.70
N TYR A 81 6.43 -13.65 5.27
CA TYR A 81 6.60 -12.19 5.37
C TYR A 81 7.97 -11.79 4.81
N GLU A 82 7.99 -11.01 3.75
CA GLU A 82 9.20 -10.54 3.08
C GLU A 82 9.47 -9.07 3.38
N ILE A 83 10.73 -8.74 3.71
CA ILE A 83 11.21 -7.36 3.70
C ILE A 83 12.06 -7.21 2.44
N HIS A 84 11.54 -6.46 1.49
CA HIS A 84 12.23 -6.16 0.24
C HIS A 84 13.13 -4.95 0.41
N TYR A 85 14.44 -5.12 0.17
CA TYR A 85 15.42 -4.06 0.19
C TYR A 85 15.66 -3.55 -1.23
N PRO A 86 15.65 -2.23 -1.46
CA PRO A 86 15.88 -1.69 -2.79
C PRO A 86 17.34 -1.84 -3.21
N ALA A 87 17.61 -1.91 -4.51
CA ALA A 87 18.97 -1.97 -5.06
C ALA A 87 19.77 -0.69 -4.78
N GLN A 88 19.10 0.46 -4.70
CA GLN A 88 19.69 1.75 -4.40
C GLN A 88 19.02 2.39 -3.19
N SER A 89 19.82 3.01 -2.32
CA SER A 89 19.32 3.80 -1.21
C SER A 89 18.75 5.14 -1.69
N MET A 90 17.94 5.81 -0.84
CA MET A 90 17.50 7.19 -1.09
C MET A 90 18.66 8.12 -1.43
N TRP A 91 19.77 7.97 -0.73
CA TRP A 91 20.96 8.81 -0.93
C TRP A 91 21.58 8.61 -2.32
N GLN A 92 21.69 7.37 -2.79
CA GLN A 92 22.16 7.04 -4.12
C GLN A 92 21.22 7.55 -5.21
N LEU A 93 19.91 7.45 -4.98
CA LEU A 93 18.91 7.98 -5.92
C LEU A 93 18.98 9.50 -6.04
N ILE A 94 19.18 10.24 -4.95
CA ILE A 94 19.35 11.71 -4.98
C ILE A 94 20.55 12.08 -5.85
N VAL A 95 21.70 11.44 -5.64
CA VAL A 95 22.90 11.69 -6.42
C VAL A 95 22.71 11.32 -7.90
N ALA A 96 22.07 10.18 -8.17
CA ALA A 96 21.83 9.73 -9.55
C ALA A 96 20.88 10.67 -10.32
N HIS A 97 19.84 11.17 -9.66
CA HIS A 97 18.89 12.11 -10.27
C HIS A 97 19.35 13.57 -10.26
N LYS A 98 20.45 13.89 -9.53
CA LYS A 98 20.99 15.25 -9.38
C LYS A 98 19.96 16.29 -8.92
N THR A 99 18.96 15.85 -8.18
CA THR A 99 17.86 16.70 -7.70
C THR A 99 17.18 16.04 -6.51
N PRO A 100 16.76 16.81 -5.49
CA PRO A 100 15.99 16.28 -4.38
C PRO A 100 14.61 15.80 -4.85
N PRO A 101 14.03 14.79 -4.20
CA PRO A 101 12.66 14.41 -4.46
C PRO A 101 11.71 15.55 -4.06
N THR A 102 10.74 15.81 -4.92
CA THR A 102 9.72 16.86 -4.72
C THR A 102 8.32 16.26 -4.75
N ARG A 103 7.29 17.08 -4.51
CA ARG A 103 5.90 16.66 -4.68
C ARG A 103 5.56 16.26 -6.11
N LEU A 104 6.23 16.86 -7.09
CA LEU A 104 6.04 16.59 -8.51
C LEU A 104 6.94 15.46 -9.00
N MET A 105 8.22 15.48 -8.59
CA MET A 105 9.21 14.46 -8.98
C MET A 105 9.34 13.42 -7.86
N ARG A 106 8.58 12.34 -7.96
CA ARG A 106 8.48 11.29 -6.96
C ARG A 106 9.23 10.02 -7.37
N TYR A 107 10.42 10.15 -7.99
CA TYR A 107 11.24 9.01 -8.38
C TYR A 107 11.49 8.04 -7.20
N CYS A 108 11.68 8.57 -5.99
CA CYS A 108 11.86 7.76 -4.80
C CYS A 108 10.69 6.80 -4.53
N CYS A 109 9.44 7.20 -4.80
CA CYS A 109 8.32 6.29 -4.65
C CYS A 109 8.32 5.22 -5.75
N ALA A 110 8.63 5.61 -7.00
CA ALA A 110 8.71 4.69 -8.11
C ALA A 110 9.76 3.60 -7.84
N ASP A 111 10.96 4.00 -7.43
CA ASP A 111 12.09 3.09 -7.26
C ASP A 111 12.06 2.28 -5.96
N LEU A 112 11.68 2.92 -4.83
CA LEU A 112 11.74 2.27 -3.51
C LEU A 112 10.46 1.52 -3.13
N LYS A 113 9.30 1.87 -3.71
CA LYS A 113 8.00 1.32 -3.29
C LYS A 113 7.20 0.68 -4.44
N GLU A 114 7.27 1.24 -5.64
CA GLU A 114 6.33 0.92 -6.70
C GLU A 114 6.87 -0.07 -7.75
N ASN A 115 8.16 -0.42 -7.72
CA ASN A 115 8.78 -1.34 -8.69
C ASN A 115 8.43 -2.82 -8.46
N THR A 116 7.67 -3.15 -7.42
CA THR A 116 7.23 -4.51 -7.12
C THR A 116 5.75 -4.73 -7.47
N GLY A 117 5.31 -5.97 -7.55
CA GLY A 117 3.91 -6.35 -7.70
C GLY A 117 3.40 -6.46 -9.15
N MET A 118 4.30 -6.48 -10.15
CA MET A 118 3.90 -6.81 -11.52
C MET A 118 3.58 -8.30 -11.63
N GLY A 119 2.40 -8.63 -12.18
CA GLY A 119 1.93 -10.00 -12.29
C GLY A 119 1.44 -10.62 -10.98
N GLU A 120 1.28 -9.82 -9.93
CA GLU A 120 0.77 -10.23 -8.63
C GLU A 120 -0.55 -9.52 -8.31
N LYS A 121 -1.35 -10.15 -7.47
CA LYS A 121 -2.51 -9.51 -6.83
C LYS A 121 -2.02 -8.80 -5.57
N LEU A 122 -1.72 -7.50 -5.69
CA LEU A 122 -1.21 -6.69 -4.58
C LEU A 122 -2.37 -6.06 -3.82
N VAL A 123 -2.52 -6.44 -2.56
CA VAL A 123 -3.56 -5.87 -1.68
C VAL A 123 -2.98 -4.69 -0.90
N THR A 124 -3.67 -3.57 -0.92
CA THR A 124 -3.20 -2.33 -0.28
C THR A 124 -4.24 -1.71 0.64
N GLY A 125 -3.79 -1.01 1.67
CA GLY A 125 -4.63 -0.28 2.61
C GLY A 125 -5.06 1.10 2.11
N VAL A 126 -5.16 1.31 0.80
CA VAL A 126 -5.56 2.58 0.21
C VAL A 126 -7.03 2.86 0.49
N ARG A 127 -7.33 4.10 0.93
CA ARG A 127 -8.69 4.59 1.20
C ARG A 127 -8.97 5.91 0.48
N LYS A 128 -10.20 6.10 0.02
CA LYS A 128 -10.66 7.37 -0.59
C LYS A 128 -10.56 8.54 0.38
N ALA A 129 -10.76 8.30 1.68
CA ALA A 129 -10.70 9.31 2.73
C ALA A 129 -9.32 9.98 2.90
N GLU A 130 -8.22 9.32 2.49
CA GLU A 130 -6.87 9.83 2.71
C GLU A 130 -6.52 11.05 1.83
N SER A 131 -7.09 11.15 0.62
CA SER A 131 -6.87 12.30 -0.26
C SER A 131 -7.83 12.33 -1.44
N ARG A 132 -8.05 13.55 -1.96
CA ARG A 132 -8.81 13.77 -3.20
C ARG A 132 -8.26 12.94 -4.37
N ASN A 133 -6.93 12.87 -4.51
CA ASN A 133 -6.29 12.11 -5.58
C ASN A 133 -6.62 10.61 -5.49
N ARG A 134 -6.67 10.03 -4.29
CA ARG A 134 -7.07 8.62 -4.11
C ARG A 134 -8.55 8.42 -4.41
N LYS A 135 -9.40 9.35 -3.98
CA LYS A 135 -10.84 9.31 -4.27
C LYS A 135 -11.13 9.27 -5.77
N GLU A 136 -10.36 10.04 -6.56
CA GLU A 136 -10.57 10.16 -8.02
C GLU A 136 -9.88 9.05 -8.83
N ASN A 137 -8.82 8.42 -8.31
CA ASN A 137 -7.97 7.53 -9.11
C ASN A 137 -7.90 6.09 -8.60
N GLN A 138 -8.58 5.75 -7.49
CA GLN A 138 -8.54 4.41 -6.91
C GLN A 138 -9.95 3.86 -6.70
N GLY A 139 -10.10 2.56 -6.89
CA GLY A 139 -11.31 1.80 -6.61
C GLY A 139 -11.00 0.51 -5.87
N ALA A 140 -12.00 -0.35 -5.70
CA ALA A 140 -11.83 -1.66 -5.07
C ALA A 140 -10.77 -2.50 -5.78
N VAL A 141 -10.73 -2.43 -7.12
CA VAL A 141 -9.64 -2.99 -7.94
C VAL A 141 -9.17 -1.93 -8.93
N THR A 142 -7.85 -1.75 -9.02
CA THR A 142 -7.21 -0.76 -9.91
C THR A 142 -5.99 -1.36 -10.59
N PHE A 143 -5.89 -1.21 -11.91
CA PHE A 143 -4.69 -1.52 -12.68
C PHE A 143 -3.87 -0.25 -12.88
N THR A 144 -2.68 -0.16 -12.31
CA THR A 144 -1.88 1.09 -12.32
C THR A 144 -1.02 1.29 -13.56
N LYS A 145 -0.71 0.23 -14.28
CA LYS A 145 0.07 0.24 -15.54
C LYS A 145 -0.59 -0.70 -16.53
N PRO A 146 -1.78 -0.34 -17.07
CA PRO A 146 -2.54 -1.25 -17.94
C PRO A 146 -1.83 -1.46 -19.27
N LYS A 147 -1.72 -2.70 -19.70
CA LYS A 147 -1.26 -3.05 -21.04
C LYS A 147 -2.37 -2.84 -22.08
N ARG A 148 -1.96 -2.70 -23.34
CA ARG A 148 -2.87 -2.46 -24.48
C ARG A 148 -3.97 -3.52 -24.58
N GLU A 149 -3.66 -4.77 -24.24
CA GLU A 149 -4.63 -5.89 -24.24
C GLU A 149 -5.80 -5.64 -23.27
N LEU A 150 -5.50 -5.17 -22.05
CA LEU A 150 -6.53 -4.81 -21.07
C LEU A 150 -7.36 -3.62 -21.59
N LEU A 151 -6.71 -2.58 -22.09
CA LEU A 151 -7.39 -1.40 -22.63
C LEU A 151 -8.35 -1.77 -23.77
N ASN A 152 -7.97 -2.69 -24.65
CA ASN A 152 -8.83 -3.19 -25.71
C ASN A 152 -10.03 -3.99 -25.19
N LYS A 153 -9.83 -4.82 -24.14
CA LYS A 153 -10.90 -5.63 -23.54
C LYS A 153 -11.97 -4.81 -22.82
N ILE A 154 -11.58 -3.67 -22.24
CA ILE A 154 -12.50 -2.80 -21.50
C ILE A 154 -13.13 -1.70 -22.35
N LYS A 155 -12.74 -1.58 -23.61
CA LYS A 155 -13.25 -0.53 -24.51
C LYS A 155 -14.78 -0.64 -24.66
N GLY A 156 -15.49 0.41 -24.25
CA GLY A 156 -16.96 0.43 -24.27
C GLY A 156 -17.64 -0.32 -23.12
N ASN A 157 -16.89 -0.86 -22.16
CA ASN A 157 -17.44 -1.51 -20.99
C ASN A 157 -17.61 -0.51 -19.83
N GLU A 158 -18.85 -0.22 -19.48
CA GLU A 158 -19.23 0.76 -18.43
C GLU A 158 -18.80 0.38 -17.00
N ASN A 159 -18.40 -0.89 -16.78
CA ASN A 159 -17.90 -1.35 -15.48
C ASN A 159 -16.45 -0.92 -15.18
N PHE A 160 -15.82 -0.22 -16.14
CA PHE A 160 -14.45 0.27 -16.00
C PHE A 160 -14.36 1.72 -16.42
N TYR A 161 -13.43 2.47 -15.79
CA TYR A 161 -13.03 3.77 -16.31
C TYR A 161 -11.51 3.94 -16.27
N ILE A 162 -10.99 4.78 -17.18
CA ILE A 162 -9.58 5.15 -17.18
C ILE A 162 -9.45 6.43 -16.34
N ASN A 163 -8.65 6.33 -15.25
CA ASN A 163 -8.41 7.47 -14.38
C ASN A 163 -7.42 8.47 -14.99
N ARG A 164 -7.26 9.65 -14.35
CA ARG A 164 -6.36 10.72 -14.83
C ARG A 164 -4.89 10.33 -14.92
N GLN A 165 -4.48 9.25 -14.27
CA GLN A 165 -3.11 8.73 -14.27
C GLN A 165 -2.91 7.61 -15.31
N GLY A 166 -3.90 7.35 -16.15
CA GLY A 166 -3.89 6.29 -17.16
C GLY A 166 -4.12 4.89 -16.58
N GLY A 167 -4.45 4.78 -15.31
CA GLY A 167 -4.83 3.51 -14.68
C GLY A 167 -6.28 3.14 -14.98
N VAL A 168 -6.60 1.85 -14.94
CA VAL A 168 -7.97 1.33 -15.10
C VAL A 168 -8.56 1.02 -13.75
N VAL A 169 -9.70 1.60 -13.45
CA VAL A 169 -10.45 1.40 -12.21
C VAL A 169 -11.72 0.60 -12.51
N THR A 170 -11.97 -0.43 -11.72
CA THR A 170 -13.19 -1.23 -11.78
C THR A 170 -14.29 -0.58 -10.94
N LEU A 171 -15.46 -0.36 -11.53
CA LEU A 171 -16.62 0.24 -10.89
C LEU A 171 -17.53 -0.81 -10.22
N ASN A 172 -17.74 -1.94 -10.88
CA ASN A 172 -18.64 -2.99 -10.45
C ASN A 172 -17.97 -4.36 -10.51
N LEU A 173 -17.86 -5.03 -9.36
CA LEU A 173 -17.30 -6.38 -9.23
C LEU A 173 -18.37 -7.46 -9.06
N ASP A 174 -19.66 -7.09 -8.96
CA ASP A 174 -20.77 -8.07 -8.88
C ASP A 174 -21.02 -8.74 -10.24
N ASN A 175 -20.53 -8.12 -11.32
CA ASN A 175 -20.60 -8.66 -12.66
C ASN A 175 -19.54 -9.76 -12.87
N SER A 176 -19.99 -10.97 -13.30
CA SER A 176 -19.13 -12.12 -13.54
C SER A 176 -18.12 -11.91 -14.67
N GLU A 177 -18.49 -11.14 -15.71
CA GLU A 177 -17.61 -10.79 -16.82
C GLU A 177 -16.49 -9.87 -16.34
N THR A 178 -16.81 -8.85 -15.53
CA THR A 178 -15.84 -7.96 -14.92
C THR A 178 -14.82 -8.74 -14.10
N ARG A 179 -15.27 -9.67 -13.25
CA ARG A 179 -14.38 -10.54 -12.46
C ARG A 179 -13.46 -11.37 -13.35
N ARG A 180 -14.00 -11.97 -14.43
CA ARG A 180 -13.21 -12.75 -15.39
C ARG A 180 -12.15 -11.91 -16.10
N ILE A 181 -12.47 -10.65 -16.45
CA ILE A 181 -11.48 -9.71 -17.02
C ILE A 181 -10.37 -9.43 -16.02
N VAL A 182 -10.69 -9.15 -14.76
CA VAL A 182 -9.70 -8.92 -13.70
C VAL A 182 -8.79 -10.13 -13.51
N GLU A 183 -9.35 -11.33 -13.40
CA GLU A 183 -8.59 -12.58 -13.21
C GLU A 183 -7.68 -12.90 -14.39
N ASN A 184 -8.12 -12.66 -15.62
CA ASN A 184 -7.29 -12.93 -16.79
C ASN A 184 -6.18 -11.89 -17.00
N CYS A 185 -6.35 -10.68 -16.47
CA CYS A 185 -5.43 -9.57 -16.75
C CYS A 185 -4.41 -9.30 -15.64
N TYR A 186 -4.58 -9.84 -14.42
CA TYR A 186 -3.66 -9.54 -13.31
C TYR A 186 -2.21 -9.98 -13.59
N ARG A 187 -2.01 -11.12 -14.26
CA ARG A 187 -0.68 -11.68 -14.54
C ARG A 187 0.20 -10.78 -15.41
N THR A 188 -0.41 -9.97 -16.24
CA THR A 188 0.31 -9.09 -17.18
C THR A 188 0.28 -7.63 -16.77
N ASN A 189 -0.46 -7.29 -15.71
CA ASN A 189 -0.63 -5.92 -15.23
C ASN A 189 -0.31 -5.82 -13.74
N LYS A 190 -0.01 -4.62 -13.27
CA LYS A 190 0.07 -4.33 -11.85
C LYS A 190 -1.33 -4.08 -11.30
N THR A 191 -1.83 -5.04 -10.53
CA THR A 191 -3.19 -5.04 -9.99
C THR A 191 -3.17 -4.71 -8.51
N LEU A 192 -3.88 -3.65 -8.14
CA LEU A 192 -4.11 -3.25 -6.76
C LEU A 192 -5.52 -3.63 -6.33
N ILE A 193 -5.65 -4.30 -5.20
CA ILE A 193 -6.91 -4.65 -4.55
C ILE A 193 -6.96 -3.83 -3.26
N ASN A 194 -8.03 -3.06 -3.06
CA ASN A 194 -8.15 -2.11 -1.96
C ASN A 194 -9.39 -2.42 -1.11
N PRO A 195 -9.34 -3.39 -0.19
CA PRO A 195 -10.51 -3.80 0.60
C PRO A 195 -11.05 -2.70 1.52
N LEU A 196 -10.18 -1.75 1.90
CA LEU A 196 -10.51 -0.64 2.80
C LEU A 196 -10.92 0.62 2.05
N ILE A 197 -11.16 0.57 0.74
CA ILE A 197 -11.28 1.74 -0.14
C ILE A 197 -12.33 2.77 0.33
N ASP A 198 -13.44 2.34 0.87
CA ASP A 198 -14.54 3.18 1.32
C ASP A 198 -14.55 3.43 2.84
N TRP A 199 -13.56 2.95 3.58
CA TRP A 199 -13.46 3.15 5.01
C TRP A 199 -13.09 4.60 5.35
N GLN A 200 -13.87 5.21 6.25
CA GLN A 200 -13.60 6.53 6.80
C GLN A 200 -12.66 6.42 8.02
N ASP A 201 -12.06 7.55 8.42
CA ASP A 201 -11.11 7.56 9.56
C ASP A 201 -11.78 7.13 10.86
N ASP A 202 -12.99 7.59 11.13
CA ASP A 202 -13.76 7.23 12.34
C ASP A 202 -13.96 5.73 12.46
N PHE A 203 -14.35 5.09 11.35
CA PHE A 203 -14.53 3.64 11.33
C PHE A 203 -13.19 2.90 11.48
N LEU A 204 -12.13 3.38 10.83
CA LEU A 204 -10.81 2.77 10.94
C LEU A 204 -10.30 2.77 12.39
N TYR A 205 -10.37 3.91 13.07
CA TYR A 205 -9.91 4.04 14.46
C TYR A 205 -10.80 3.25 15.43
N TRP A 206 -12.11 3.26 15.23
CA TRP A 206 -13.03 2.42 15.99
C TRP A 206 -12.67 0.92 15.85
N TYR A 207 -12.39 0.48 14.61
CA TYR A 207 -12.02 -0.90 14.33
C TYR A 207 -10.68 -1.29 14.97
N ILE A 208 -9.70 -0.41 14.92
CA ILE A 208 -8.41 -0.60 15.61
C ILE A 208 -8.61 -0.82 17.11
N GLY A 209 -9.46 0.00 17.75
CA GLY A 209 -9.76 -0.15 19.17
C GLY A 209 -10.57 -1.42 19.48
N LYS A 210 -11.59 -1.74 18.67
CA LYS A 210 -12.43 -2.94 18.84
C LYS A 210 -11.60 -4.22 18.76
N GLU A 211 -10.73 -4.32 17.78
CA GLU A 211 -9.92 -5.53 17.51
C GLU A 211 -8.56 -5.51 18.24
N ASN A 212 -8.30 -4.49 19.05
CA ASN A 212 -7.03 -4.29 19.77
C ASN A 212 -5.81 -4.43 18.86
N ILE A 213 -5.86 -3.81 17.67
CA ILE A 213 -4.79 -3.91 16.67
C ILE A 213 -3.58 -3.12 17.14
N GLN A 214 -2.44 -3.81 17.24
CA GLN A 214 -1.17 -3.17 17.59
C GLN A 214 -0.72 -2.26 16.43
N LEU A 215 -0.49 -1.00 16.76
CA LEU A 215 0.02 0.01 15.82
C LEU A 215 1.50 0.27 16.02
N ASN A 216 2.10 0.85 14.99
CA ASN A 216 3.46 1.39 15.05
C ASN A 216 3.58 2.37 16.24
N PRO A 217 4.64 2.27 17.08
CA PRO A 217 4.82 3.11 18.26
C PRO A 217 4.79 4.61 18.00
N LEU A 218 5.09 5.05 16.78
CA LEU A 218 5.04 6.46 16.40
C LEU A 218 3.65 7.08 16.55
N TYR A 219 2.57 6.31 16.42
CA TYR A 219 1.21 6.81 16.67
C TYR A 219 1.02 7.20 18.13
N GLY A 220 1.59 6.44 19.06
CA GLY A 220 1.60 6.76 20.49
C GLY A 220 2.44 8.00 20.83
N CYS A 221 3.35 8.41 19.95
CA CYS A 221 4.14 9.64 20.07
C CYS A 221 3.46 10.87 19.41
N GLY A 222 2.18 10.78 19.05
CA GLY A 222 1.42 11.89 18.45
C GLY A 222 1.59 12.02 16.92
N TRP A 223 2.18 11.05 16.25
CA TRP A 223 2.31 11.07 14.79
C TRP A 223 0.98 10.68 14.13
N GLY A 224 0.40 11.56 13.33
CA GLY A 224 -0.82 11.25 12.57
C GLY A 224 -0.58 10.34 11.37
N ARG A 225 0.68 10.19 10.95
CA ARG A 225 1.08 9.41 9.79
C ARG A 225 2.47 8.81 9.98
N VAL A 226 2.63 7.55 9.61
CA VAL A 226 3.92 6.87 9.49
C VAL A 226 4.33 6.82 8.02
N GLY A 227 5.61 7.10 7.72
CA GLY A 227 6.16 7.12 6.37
C GLY A 227 7.66 7.40 6.34
N CYS A 228 8.19 7.65 5.16
CA CYS A 228 9.60 7.99 4.96
C CYS A 228 9.95 9.31 5.68
N ILE A 229 11.05 9.33 6.41
CA ILE A 229 11.59 10.55 7.02
C ILE A 229 12.00 11.55 5.94
N GLY A 230 11.62 12.81 6.10
CA GLY A 230 11.93 13.87 5.14
C GLY A 230 11.10 13.82 3.84
N CYS A 231 10.03 13.04 3.81
CA CYS A 231 9.16 12.90 2.64
C CYS A 231 8.58 14.26 2.21
N PRO A 232 8.70 14.67 0.92
CA PRO A 232 8.11 15.92 0.44
C PRO A 232 6.59 15.96 0.59
N MET A 233 5.93 14.79 0.70
CA MET A 233 4.48 14.69 0.94
C MET A 233 4.08 14.92 2.41
N ALA A 234 5.03 14.89 3.35
CA ALA A 234 4.77 15.16 4.77
C ALA A 234 4.42 16.63 5.06
N GLY A 235 4.66 17.52 4.12
CA GLY A 235 4.36 18.96 4.28
C GLY A 235 5.17 19.58 5.43
N LYS A 236 4.49 20.31 6.33
CA LYS A 236 5.11 20.95 7.49
C LYS A 236 5.68 19.94 8.50
N ASN A 237 5.08 18.75 8.59
CA ASN A 237 5.53 17.70 9.52
C ASN A 237 6.96 17.22 9.24
N ARG A 238 7.47 17.43 8.02
CA ARG A 238 8.85 17.10 7.65
C ARG A 238 9.89 17.77 8.57
N TRP A 239 9.62 18.96 9.06
CA TRP A 239 10.54 19.65 9.96
C TRP A 239 10.60 19.00 11.34
N ALA A 240 9.46 18.61 11.91
CA ALA A 240 9.40 17.83 13.15
C ALA A 240 10.08 16.44 12.99
N GLU A 241 9.95 15.83 11.81
CA GLU A 241 10.68 14.59 11.49
C GLU A 241 12.20 14.82 11.56
N PHE A 242 12.71 15.90 10.99
CA PHE A 242 14.15 16.21 11.02
C PHE A 242 14.66 16.64 12.38
N GLU A 243 13.83 17.27 13.23
CA GLU A 243 14.16 17.55 14.61
C GLU A 243 14.33 16.27 15.44
N ARG A 244 13.41 15.32 15.26
CA ARG A 244 13.46 14.01 15.93
C ARG A 244 14.60 13.13 15.41
N TYR A 245 14.90 13.21 14.12
CA TYR A 245 15.91 12.38 13.44
C TYR A 245 16.98 13.22 12.74
N PRO A 246 17.84 13.96 13.48
CA PRO A 246 18.80 14.88 12.90
C PRO A 246 19.80 14.20 11.96
N LYS A 247 20.17 12.96 12.21
CA LYS A 247 21.07 12.18 11.33
C LYS A 247 20.51 11.99 9.92
N TYR A 248 19.19 11.90 9.77
CA TYR A 248 18.56 11.83 8.44
C TYR A 248 18.66 13.18 7.73
N LYS A 249 18.42 14.30 8.43
CA LYS A 249 18.61 15.64 7.88
C LYS A 249 20.03 15.82 7.34
N GLU A 250 21.03 15.49 8.14
CA GLU A 250 22.44 15.56 7.75
C GLU A 250 22.76 14.67 6.53
N ALA A 251 22.17 13.45 6.46
CA ALA A 251 22.33 12.57 5.34
C ALA A 251 21.71 13.11 4.04
N TYR A 252 20.55 13.79 4.14
CA TYR A 252 19.96 14.52 3.01
C TYR A 252 20.88 15.63 2.52
N ILE A 253 21.39 16.48 3.44
CA ILE A 253 22.32 17.58 3.09
C ILE A 253 23.53 16.99 2.36
N ARG A 254 24.20 15.99 2.93
CA ARG A 254 25.36 15.35 2.28
C ARG A 254 25.05 14.76 0.91
N ALA A 255 23.82 14.29 0.68
CA ALA A 255 23.42 13.76 -0.64
C ALA A 255 23.14 14.88 -1.65
N PHE A 256 22.74 16.07 -1.19
CA PHE A 256 22.52 17.22 -2.07
C PHE A 256 23.83 17.92 -2.46
N ASP A 257 24.85 17.83 -1.62
CA ASP A 257 26.18 18.44 -1.85
C ASP A 257 27.05 17.64 -2.83
N LYS A 258 26.60 16.45 -3.25
CA LYS A 258 27.26 15.58 -4.24
C LYS A 258 26.68 15.75 -5.63
#